data_9169c48631074a163b8a02b6c71e6e45
#
_entry.id   9169c48631074a163b8a02b6c71e6e45
#
_cell.length_a   1.000
_cell.length_b   1.000
_cell.length_c   1.000
_cell.angle_alpha   90.00
_cell.angle_beta   90.00
_cell.angle_gamma   90.00
#
_symmetry.space_group_name_H-M   'P 1'
#
loop_
_entity.id
_entity.type
_entity.pdbx_description
1 polymer ?
#
loop_
_entity_poly.entity_id
_entity_poly.type
_entity_poly.pdbx_seq_one_letter_code
_entity_poly.pdbx_strand_id
1 'polypeptide(L)'
;TMKALINSSKNKTTLVNSKVVNKLSLSKSEDYDFDCSSSLSKSGDAATWANKEMAGDAEKKRLGSPIAGKLNADKINGTDKSYWVKYKNLTLDAGDTNKRYDLTISVEAAHGKISGADGPYISFFTKSIGSIRYSGYKYITVTYTITDAGKNTLSEEWNGGMTLWDIDSHQAVEVRNKSRLTWAGLGKNSVLNFQMPDSRVPSDSKKADIVYCPKGDDAPDGATGDKARQYALFLRTKLTSTNNELKIR
;
A
#
# COMPACT_ATOMS: atom_id res chain seq x y z
N THR A 1 -19.51 -4.92 3.28
CA THR A 1 -19.04 -4.00 2.22
C THR A 1 -18.14 -2.91 2.80
N MET A 2 -17.28 -2.32 1.99
CA MET A 2 -16.48 -1.16 2.43
C MET A 2 -17.37 0.04 2.79
N LYS A 3 -18.44 0.26 2.05
CA LYS A 3 -19.42 1.31 2.35
C LYS A 3 -20.06 1.11 3.75
N ALA A 4 -20.45 -0.11 4.07
CA ALA A 4 -21.02 -0.43 5.38
C ALA A 4 -20.01 -0.23 6.51
N LEU A 5 -18.76 -0.67 6.32
CA LEU A 5 -17.68 -0.47 7.29
C LEU A 5 -17.40 1.00 7.54
N ILE A 6 -17.28 1.80 6.48
CA ILE A 6 -17.06 3.25 6.59
C ILE A 6 -18.21 3.95 7.30
N ASN A 7 -19.45 3.60 6.96
CA ASN A 7 -20.64 4.17 7.61
C ASN A 7 -20.71 3.80 9.10
N SER A 8 -20.43 2.56 9.46
CA SER A 8 -20.39 2.15 10.88
C SER A 8 -19.26 2.82 11.66
N SER A 9 -18.17 3.17 10.97
CA SER A 9 -16.99 3.80 11.56
C SER A 9 -17.19 5.29 11.83
N LYS A 10 -18.10 5.96 11.12
CA LYS A 10 -18.41 7.40 11.31
C LYS A 10 -18.85 7.73 12.75
N ASN A 11 -19.50 6.82 13.42
CA ASN A 11 -19.95 6.98 14.78
C ASN A 11 -18.86 6.68 15.83
N LYS A 12 -17.69 6.25 15.41
CA LYS A 12 -16.53 5.94 16.26
C LYS A 12 -15.48 7.06 16.20
N THR A 13 -15.90 8.30 16.38
CA THR A 13 -15.10 9.52 16.27
C THR A 13 -13.87 9.55 17.17
N THR A 14 -13.88 8.84 18.27
CA THR A 14 -12.73 8.69 19.19
C THR A 14 -11.50 8.07 18.54
N LEU A 15 -11.65 7.32 17.45
CA LEU A 15 -10.53 6.66 16.79
C LEU A 15 -9.76 7.57 15.82
N VAL A 16 -10.40 8.61 15.29
CA VAL A 16 -9.71 9.57 14.39
C VAL A 16 -8.77 10.48 15.18
N ASN A 17 -9.11 10.77 16.43
CA ASN A 17 -8.32 11.61 17.34
C ASN A 17 -7.47 10.80 18.33
N SER A 18 -7.57 9.46 18.33
CA SER A 18 -6.73 8.69 19.23
C SER A 18 -5.29 8.75 18.75
N LYS A 19 -4.43 9.28 19.59
CA LYS A 19 -2.98 9.39 19.39
C LYS A 19 -2.26 8.03 19.26
N VAL A 20 -2.99 6.94 19.30
CA VAL A 20 -2.43 5.58 19.30
C VAL A 20 -2.70 4.94 17.95
N VAL A 21 -2.21 5.53 16.90
CA VAL A 21 -1.91 4.80 15.68
C VAL A 21 -0.43 4.47 15.76
N ASN A 22 -0.12 3.19 15.94
CA ASN A 22 1.25 2.73 15.86
C ASN A 22 1.77 3.05 14.46
N LYS A 23 2.62 4.03 14.36
CA LYS A 23 3.33 4.38 13.14
C LYS A 23 4.67 3.67 13.16
N LEU A 24 4.93 2.90 12.14
CA LEU A 24 6.22 2.27 11.93
C LEU A 24 7.19 3.27 11.30
N SER A 25 8.40 3.31 11.82
CA SER A 25 9.50 4.11 11.28
C SER A 25 10.77 3.28 11.17
N LEU A 26 11.60 3.58 10.18
CA LEU A 26 12.92 2.97 10.08
C LEU A 26 13.80 3.47 11.23
N SER A 27 14.33 2.54 12.04
CA SER A 27 15.29 2.86 13.10
C SER A 27 16.67 3.20 12.54
N LYS A 28 16.99 2.65 11.36
CA LYS A 28 18.23 2.83 10.64
C LYS A 28 17.93 2.95 9.16
N SER A 29 18.52 3.94 8.51
CA SER A 29 18.41 4.11 7.06
C SER A 29 18.87 2.85 6.33
N GLU A 30 18.10 2.42 5.32
CA GLU A 30 18.43 1.28 4.46
C GLU A 30 18.47 -0.09 5.15
N ASP A 31 17.81 -0.26 6.30
CA ASP A 31 17.66 -1.57 6.94
C ASP A 31 16.50 -2.34 6.29
N TYR A 32 16.76 -2.86 5.10
CA TYR A 32 15.80 -3.65 4.32
C TYR A 32 16.48 -4.78 3.54
N ASP A 33 15.74 -5.84 3.28
CA ASP A 33 16.04 -6.86 2.28
C ASP A 33 15.09 -6.71 1.08
N PHE A 34 15.59 -6.99 -0.11
CA PHE A 34 14.80 -6.98 -1.33
C PHE A 34 15.10 -8.22 -2.15
N ASP A 35 14.05 -8.89 -2.57
CA ASP A 35 14.17 -10.01 -3.50
C ASP A 35 13.18 -9.85 -4.65
N CYS A 36 13.72 -10.02 -5.85
CA CYS A 36 12.94 -10.14 -7.06
C CYS A 36 13.42 -11.38 -7.82
N SER A 37 13.17 -12.55 -7.25
CA SER A 37 13.82 -13.82 -7.62
C SER A 37 14.01 -14.09 -9.13
N SER A 38 14.64 -15.16 -9.48
CA SER A 38 15.33 -15.58 -10.71
C SER A 38 14.73 -15.21 -12.08
N SER A 39 13.51 -14.73 -12.15
CA SER A 39 12.88 -14.22 -13.37
C SER A 39 12.74 -12.70 -13.43
N LEU A 40 13.19 -12.02 -12.38
CA LEU A 40 13.06 -10.60 -12.20
C LEU A 40 14.48 -10.03 -12.11
N SER A 41 14.93 -9.36 -13.13
CA SER A 41 16.23 -8.69 -13.06
C SER A 41 16.09 -7.39 -12.26
N LYS A 42 16.96 -7.16 -11.29
CA LYS A 42 17.21 -5.84 -10.77
C LYS A 42 17.62 -4.97 -11.95
N SER A 43 16.72 -4.12 -12.41
CA SER A 43 16.94 -3.36 -13.63
C SER A 43 17.24 -1.91 -13.28
N GLY A 44 18.36 -1.41 -13.73
CA GLY A 44 18.69 0.01 -13.68
C GLY A 44 17.59 0.87 -14.32
N ASP A 45 16.90 0.33 -15.32
CA ASP A 45 15.82 1.01 -16.03
C ASP A 45 14.60 1.26 -15.13
N ALA A 46 14.24 0.30 -14.29
CA ALA A 46 13.13 0.48 -13.35
C ALA A 46 13.44 1.55 -12.28
N ALA A 47 14.67 1.58 -11.78
CA ALA A 47 15.10 2.61 -10.84
C ALA A 47 15.17 3.99 -11.52
N THR A 48 15.64 4.05 -12.75
CA THR A 48 15.67 5.28 -13.56
C THR A 48 14.26 5.80 -13.79
N TRP A 49 13.33 4.94 -14.20
CA TRP A 49 11.93 5.28 -14.33
C TRP A 49 11.34 5.80 -13.01
N ALA A 50 11.51 5.10 -11.90
CA ALA A 50 10.97 5.51 -10.61
C ALA A 50 11.53 6.86 -10.12
N ASN A 51 12.83 7.13 -10.37
CA ASN A 51 13.43 8.42 -10.07
C ASN A 51 12.85 9.57 -10.92
N LYS A 52 12.61 9.31 -12.20
CA LYS A 52 12.01 10.28 -13.12
C LYS A 52 10.59 10.63 -12.73
N GLU A 53 9.81 9.64 -12.28
CA GLU A 53 8.41 9.83 -11.87
C GLU A 53 8.27 10.51 -10.50
N MET A 54 9.33 10.65 -9.71
CA MET A 54 9.27 11.40 -8.45
C MET A 54 9.21 12.91 -8.73
N ALA A 55 8.14 13.55 -8.26
CA ALA A 55 7.87 14.96 -8.47
C ALA A 55 8.77 15.84 -7.57
N GLY A 56 9.93 16.22 -8.09
CA GLY A 56 10.82 17.19 -7.44
C GLY A 56 11.58 16.69 -6.21
N ASP A 57 12.40 17.57 -5.67
CA ASP A 57 13.35 17.22 -4.59
C ASP A 57 12.68 16.91 -3.25
N ALA A 58 11.54 17.53 -2.96
CA ALA A 58 10.80 17.27 -1.71
C ALA A 58 10.28 15.83 -1.66
N GLU A 59 9.71 15.32 -2.75
CA GLU A 59 9.25 13.94 -2.84
C GLU A 59 10.42 12.96 -2.79
N LYS A 60 11.51 13.22 -3.51
CA LYS A 60 12.74 12.41 -3.46
C LYS A 60 13.33 12.34 -2.06
N LYS A 61 13.33 13.46 -1.34
CA LYS A 61 13.81 13.52 0.05
C LYS A 61 12.92 12.67 0.98
N ARG A 62 11.61 12.69 0.78
CA ARG A 62 10.63 11.95 1.56
C ARG A 62 10.67 10.45 1.26
N LEU A 63 10.70 10.06 0.00
CA LEU A 63 10.66 8.66 -0.45
C LEU A 63 12.01 7.95 -0.33
N GLY A 64 13.10 8.67 -0.51
CA GLY A 64 14.45 8.11 -0.63
C GLY A 64 14.71 7.54 -2.02
N SER A 65 15.64 6.59 -2.09
CA SER A 65 15.98 5.93 -3.35
C SER A 65 14.98 4.85 -3.71
N PRO A 66 14.68 4.65 -5.01
CA PRO A 66 13.86 3.53 -5.45
C PRO A 66 14.52 2.18 -5.20
N ILE A 67 13.70 1.22 -4.76
CA ILE A 67 14.02 -0.20 -4.72
C ILE A 67 13.17 -0.85 -5.79
N ALA A 68 13.73 -1.10 -6.96
CA ALA A 68 12.94 -1.48 -8.12
C ALA A 68 13.59 -2.61 -8.92
N GLY A 69 12.74 -3.40 -9.55
CA GLY A 69 13.11 -4.44 -10.49
C GLY A 69 12.15 -4.49 -11.66
N LYS A 70 12.57 -5.14 -12.74
CA LYS A 70 11.71 -5.40 -13.90
C LYS A 70 10.97 -6.71 -13.68
N LEU A 71 9.66 -6.64 -13.79
CA LEU A 71 8.79 -7.80 -13.73
C LEU A 71 8.47 -8.32 -15.13
N ASN A 72 8.55 -9.63 -15.29
CA ASN A 72 7.95 -10.26 -16.44
C ASN A 72 6.48 -10.55 -16.09
N ALA A 73 5.54 -9.84 -16.74
CA ALA A 73 4.11 -9.84 -16.40
C ALA A 73 3.48 -11.26 -16.34
N ASP A 74 4.03 -12.22 -17.09
CA ASP A 74 3.46 -13.56 -17.20
C ASP A 74 3.85 -14.47 -16.03
N LYS A 75 4.65 -14.03 -15.08
CA LYS A 75 5.25 -14.89 -14.05
C LYS A 75 4.82 -14.62 -12.62
N ILE A 76 4.18 -13.50 -12.33
CA ILE A 76 3.59 -13.30 -11.00
C ILE A 76 2.11 -13.68 -11.07
N ASN A 77 1.84 -14.93 -10.85
CA ASN A 77 0.50 -15.49 -10.87
C ASN A 77 0.20 -16.10 -9.50
N GLY A 78 -0.19 -15.27 -8.56
CA GLY A 78 -0.79 -15.62 -7.26
C GLY A 78 -0.02 -16.54 -6.31
N THR A 79 0.89 -17.36 -6.82
CA THR A 79 1.64 -18.34 -6.04
C THR A 79 3.14 -18.07 -5.98
N ASP A 80 3.66 -17.28 -6.91
CA ASP A 80 5.08 -16.93 -6.93
C ASP A 80 5.30 -15.58 -6.21
N LYS A 81 5.59 -15.64 -4.93
CA LYS A 81 5.89 -14.49 -4.05
C LYS A 81 7.30 -13.97 -4.26
N SER A 82 7.77 -13.88 -5.48
CA SER A 82 9.15 -13.61 -5.80
C SER A 82 9.53 -12.12 -5.90
N TYR A 83 8.59 -11.22 -5.62
CA TYR A 83 8.87 -9.77 -5.61
C TYR A 83 8.42 -9.16 -4.29
N TRP A 84 9.39 -8.91 -3.41
CA TRP A 84 9.09 -8.37 -2.08
C TRP A 84 10.23 -7.49 -1.55
N VAL A 85 9.87 -6.61 -0.63
CA VAL A 85 10.78 -5.88 0.24
C VAL A 85 10.44 -6.18 1.69
N LYS A 86 11.44 -6.34 2.53
CA LYS A 86 11.31 -6.48 3.96
C LYS A 86 12.06 -5.37 4.65
N TYR A 87 11.30 -4.43 5.21
CA TYR A 87 11.87 -3.39 6.08
C TYR A 87 12.08 -3.98 7.47
N LYS A 88 13.30 -3.86 8.00
CA LYS A 88 13.71 -4.52 9.22
C LYS A 88 13.84 -3.58 10.42
N ASN A 89 13.66 -4.13 11.60
CA ASN A 89 13.87 -3.42 12.87
C ASN A 89 13.10 -2.10 12.98
N LEU A 90 11.87 -2.08 12.51
CA LEU A 90 11.04 -0.90 12.56
C LEU A 90 10.67 -0.55 13.99
N THR A 91 10.76 0.73 14.31
CA THR A 91 10.36 1.27 15.60
C THR A 91 8.93 1.74 15.60
N LEU A 92 8.32 1.84 16.78
CA LEU A 92 7.07 2.55 16.97
C LEU A 92 7.32 4.00 17.36
N ASP A 93 6.55 4.92 16.78
CA ASP A 93 6.59 6.34 17.17
C ASP A 93 5.90 6.60 18.52
N ALA A 94 5.07 5.64 18.97
CA ALA A 94 4.33 5.68 20.24
C ALA A 94 4.14 4.29 20.82
N GLY A 95 3.81 4.20 22.09
CA GLY A 95 3.63 2.94 22.79
C GLY A 95 4.95 2.36 23.30
N ASP A 96 5.13 1.05 23.18
CA ASP A 96 6.36 0.39 23.63
C ASP A 96 7.50 0.60 22.61
N THR A 97 8.32 1.61 22.88
CA THR A 97 9.46 1.99 22.03
C THR A 97 10.59 0.96 22.00
N ASN A 98 10.56 -0.05 22.88
CA ASN A 98 11.52 -1.14 22.89
C ASN A 98 11.15 -2.25 21.91
N LYS A 99 9.91 -2.32 21.47
CA LYS A 99 9.48 -3.30 20.46
C LYS A 99 10.00 -2.94 19.09
N ARG A 100 10.34 -3.98 18.33
CA ARG A 100 10.79 -3.88 16.95
C ARG A 100 9.99 -4.83 16.08
N TYR A 101 9.71 -4.41 14.87
CA TYR A 101 8.91 -5.14 13.89
C TYR A 101 9.61 -5.21 12.55
N ASP A 102 9.28 -6.24 11.79
CA ASP A 102 9.58 -6.30 10.37
C ASP A 102 8.28 -6.14 9.58
N LEU A 103 8.33 -5.39 8.49
CA LEU A 103 7.23 -5.27 7.54
C LEU A 103 7.68 -5.81 6.19
N THR A 104 7.04 -6.89 5.74
CA THR A 104 7.23 -7.43 4.41
C THR A 104 6.10 -6.97 3.50
N ILE A 105 6.44 -6.40 2.36
CA ILE A 105 5.52 -6.05 1.30
C ILE A 105 5.81 -6.95 0.12
N SER A 106 4.87 -7.82 -0.22
CA SER A 106 4.99 -8.81 -1.27
C SER A 106 3.98 -8.55 -2.37
N VAL A 107 4.43 -8.49 -3.61
CA VAL A 107 3.56 -8.45 -4.78
C VAL A 107 3.13 -9.88 -5.09
N GLU A 108 1.88 -10.21 -4.81
CA GLU A 108 1.36 -11.56 -5.02
C GLU A 108 0.84 -11.79 -6.44
N ALA A 109 0.38 -10.72 -7.09
CA ALA A 109 -0.10 -10.77 -8.45
C ALA A 109 0.07 -9.42 -9.13
N ALA A 110 0.43 -9.45 -10.40
CA ALA A 110 0.48 -8.28 -11.26
C ALA A 110 -0.09 -8.67 -12.63
N HIS A 111 -1.16 -8.02 -13.05
CA HIS A 111 -1.95 -8.46 -14.18
C HIS A 111 -2.18 -7.38 -15.23
N GLY A 112 -2.30 -7.85 -16.46
CA GLY A 112 -2.79 -7.04 -17.57
C GLY A 112 -1.77 -6.03 -18.04
N LYS A 113 -0.78 -6.48 -18.81
CA LYS A 113 0.17 -5.59 -19.50
C LYS A 113 -0.57 -4.50 -20.27
N ILE A 114 -0.21 -3.24 -20.01
CA ILE A 114 -0.72 -2.08 -20.73
C ILE A 114 0.24 -1.76 -21.86
N SER A 115 -0.25 -1.84 -23.09
CA SER A 115 0.53 -1.48 -24.29
C SER A 115 0.82 0.02 -24.30
N GLY A 116 2.06 0.38 -24.61
CA GLY A 116 2.50 1.78 -24.71
C GLY A 116 2.83 2.45 -23.37
N ALA A 117 2.60 1.79 -22.23
CA ALA A 117 3.06 2.27 -20.94
C ALA A 117 4.53 1.91 -20.69
N ASP A 118 5.20 2.72 -19.86
CA ASP A 118 6.52 2.37 -19.37
C ASP A 118 6.44 1.07 -18.54
N GLY A 119 7.45 0.27 -18.64
CA GLY A 119 7.54 -0.93 -17.83
C GLY A 119 7.34 -2.25 -18.57
N PRO A 120 6.94 -3.29 -17.84
CA PRO A 120 6.32 -3.30 -16.49
C PRO A 120 7.31 -3.04 -15.36
N TYR A 121 7.00 -2.08 -14.49
CA TYR A 121 7.85 -1.70 -13.36
C TYR A 121 7.06 -1.66 -12.06
N ILE A 122 7.70 -2.07 -10.96
CA ILE A 122 7.25 -1.85 -9.58
C ILE A 122 8.42 -1.33 -8.78
N SER A 123 8.20 -0.29 -7.97
CA SER A 123 9.20 0.28 -7.08
C SER A 123 8.68 0.40 -5.66
N PHE A 124 9.51 -0.03 -4.71
CA PHE A 124 9.45 0.36 -3.31
C PHE A 124 10.45 1.49 -3.07
N PHE A 125 10.54 2.00 -1.85
CA PHE A 125 11.42 3.13 -1.54
C PHE A 125 12.17 2.92 -0.22
N THR A 126 13.40 3.46 -0.14
CA THR A 126 14.30 3.22 1.00
C THR A 126 13.89 3.95 2.27
N LYS A 127 13.17 5.06 2.17
CA LYS A 127 12.78 5.89 3.33
C LYS A 127 11.29 5.89 3.61
N SER A 128 10.46 5.58 2.64
CA SER A 128 9.01 5.57 2.80
C SER A 128 8.49 4.14 2.89
N ILE A 129 8.28 3.71 4.11
CA ILE A 129 7.73 2.38 4.39
C ILE A 129 6.32 2.29 3.85
N GLY A 130 6.05 1.29 3.02
CA GLY A 130 4.73 1.04 2.46
C GLY A 130 4.42 1.76 1.17
N SER A 131 5.21 2.73 0.75
CA SER A 131 5.03 3.39 -0.54
C SER A 131 5.39 2.47 -1.68
N ILE A 132 4.50 2.38 -2.67
CA ILE A 132 4.67 1.59 -3.88
C ILE A 132 4.32 2.47 -5.06
N ARG A 133 5.13 2.39 -6.10
CA ARG A 133 4.84 2.97 -7.41
C ARG A 133 4.94 1.89 -8.46
N TYR A 134 3.99 1.83 -9.38
CA TYR A 134 4.02 0.85 -10.45
C TYR A 134 3.51 1.44 -11.77
N SER A 135 3.95 0.84 -12.86
CA SER A 135 3.50 1.16 -14.22
C SER A 135 3.48 -0.09 -15.09
N GLY A 136 2.64 -0.06 -16.12
CA GLY A 136 2.53 -1.13 -17.10
C GLY A 136 1.56 -2.26 -16.75
N TYR A 137 0.90 -2.19 -15.60
CA TYR A 137 -0.12 -3.14 -15.16
C TYR A 137 -1.49 -2.48 -15.01
N LYS A 138 -2.55 -3.23 -15.28
CA LYS A 138 -3.93 -2.80 -14.99
C LYS A 138 -4.18 -2.78 -13.48
N TYR A 139 -3.63 -3.75 -12.76
CA TYR A 139 -3.68 -3.82 -11.30
C TYR A 139 -2.57 -4.71 -10.74
N ILE A 140 -2.25 -4.48 -9.48
CA ILE A 140 -1.38 -5.33 -8.67
C ILE A 140 -2.11 -5.75 -7.40
N THR A 141 -1.78 -6.92 -6.87
CA THR A 141 -2.22 -7.38 -5.56
C THR A 141 -1.01 -7.47 -4.64
N VAL A 142 -1.09 -6.82 -3.51
CA VAL A 142 0.02 -6.66 -2.56
C VAL A 142 -0.40 -7.14 -1.19
N THR A 143 0.47 -7.90 -0.54
CA THR A 143 0.32 -8.33 0.84
C THR A 143 1.30 -7.60 1.73
N TYR A 144 0.79 -7.00 2.79
CA TYR A 144 1.56 -6.38 3.88
C TYR A 144 1.55 -7.34 5.06
N THR A 145 2.73 -7.82 5.45
CA THR A 145 2.88 -8.77 6.57
C THR A 145 3.73 -8.14 7.66
N ILE A 146 3.21 -8.11 8.89
CA ILE A 146 3.94 -7.62 10.07
C ILE A 146 4.33 -8.80 10.95
N THR A 147 5.59 -8.84 11.35
CA THR A 147 6.13 -9.82 12.28
C THR A 147 6.98 -9.14 13.36
N ASP A 148 7.26 -9.83 14.45
CA ASP A 148 8.31 -9.39 15.34
C ASP A 148 9.65 -9.39 14.60
N ALA A 149 10.53 -8.46 14.91
CA ALA A 149 11.81 -8.32 14.24
C ALA A 149 12.64 -9.61 14.33
N GLY A 150 13.10 -10.06 13.16
CA GLY A 150 13.90 -11.29 13.03
C GLY A 150 13.11 -12.59 13.23
N LYS A 151 11.78 -12.53 13.29
CA LYS A 151 10.90 -13.70 13.45
C LYS A 151 9.91 -13.82 12.29
N ASN A 152 9.28 -14.98 12.19
CA ASN A 152 8.24 -15.27 11.19
C ASN A 152 6.82 -15.09 11.74
N THR A 153 6.69 -14.67 12.98
CA THR A 153 5.42 -14.57 13.69
C THR A 153 5.27 -13.21 14.36
N LEU A 154 4.05 -12.86 14.68
CA LEU A 154 3.69 -11.72 15.50
C LEU A 154 3.30 -12.24 16.90
N SER A 155 4.07 -11.91 17.93
CA SER A 155 3.86 -12.46 19.30
C SER A 155 2.68 -11.83 20.02
N GLU A 156 2.39 -10.56 19.74
CA GLU A 156 1.28 -9.81 20.33
C GLU A 156 0.41 -9.20 19.25
N GLU A 157 -0.82 -8.88 19.60
CA GLU A 157 -1.74 -8.20 18.72
C GLU A 157 -1.18 -6.85 18.24
N TRP A 158 -1.26 -6.61 16.95
CA TRP A 158 -0.90 -5.36 16.31
C TRP A 158 -2.18 -4.56 15.99
N ASN A 159 -2.27 -3.36 16.53
CA ASN A 159 -3.30 -2.38 16.18
C ASN A 159 -2.63 -1.21 15.48
N GLY A 160 -2.81 -1.12 14.19
CA GLY A 160 -2.15 -0.10 13.38
C GLY A 160 -3.03 0.48 12.30
N GLY A 161 -2.51 1.44 11.59
CA GLY A 161 -3.20 2.12 10.51
C GLY A 161 -2.41 2.10 9.22
N MET A 162 -3.15 2.20 8.12
CA MET A 162 -2.63 2.43 6.78
C MET A 162 -3.47 3.53 6.14
N THR A 163 -2.81 4.40 5.42
CA THR A 163 -3.48 5.38 4.56
C THR A 163 -3.05 5.15 3.13
N LEU A 164 -4.04 5.05 2.25
CA LEU A 164 -3.83 4.97 0.81
C LEU A 164 -4.14 6.35 0.25
N TRP A 165 -3.10 7.03 -0.20
CA TRP A 165 -3.16 8.39 -0.72
C TRP A 165 -3.24 8.40 -2.23
N ASP A 166 -3.65 9.54 -2.78
CA ASP A 166 -3.53 9.83 -4.21
C ASP A 166 -4.30 8.83 -5.08
N ILE A 167 -5.53 8.52 -4.66
CA ILE A 167 -6.44 7.66 -5.44
C ILE A 167 -7.12 8.56 -6.48
N ASP A 168 -6.49 8.64 -7.65
CA ASP A 168 -6.88 9.53 -8.75
C ASP A 168 -7.94 8.95 -9.67
N SER A 169 -8.30 9.73 -10.66
CA SER A 169 -9.27 9.36 -11.71
C SER A 169 -9.04 7.95 -12.24
N HIS A 170 -10.07 7.15 -12.23
CA HIS A 170 -10.08 5.74 -12.59
C HIS A 170 -9.25 4.79 -11.70
N GLN A 171 -8.59 5.29 -10.69
CA GLN A 171 -7.90 4.42 -9.74
C GLN A 171 -8.89 3.87 -8.71
N ALA A 172 -8.61 2.67 -8.26
CA ALA A 172 -9.44 1.97 -7.29
C ALA A 172 -8.58 1.15 -6.33
N VAL A 173 -9.13 0.93 -5.15
CA VAL A 173 -8.53 0.09 -4.12
C VAL A 173 -9.55 -0.94 -3.67
N GLU A 174 -9.16 -2.20 -3.66
CA GLU A 174 -9.91 -3.29 -3.04
C GLU A 174 -9.17 -3.83 -1.81
N VAL A 175 -9.82 -3.86 -0.66
CA VAL A 175 -9.29 -4.55 0.52
C VAL A 175 -9.75 -6.00 0.47
N ARG A 176 -8.85 -6.90 0.11
CA ARG A 176 -9.21 -8.30 -0.19
C ARG A 176 -9.51 -9.14 1.05
N ASN A 177 -8.95 -8.79 2.20
CA ASN A 177 -9.21 -9.45 3.47
C ASN A 177 -9.76 -8.44 4.51
N LYS A 178 -10.85 -7.81 4.17
CA LYS A 178 -11.54 -6.78 4.95
C LYS A 178 -11.79 -7.15 6.42
N SER A 179 -11.87 -8.44 6.76
CA SER A 179 -11.99 -8.91 8.14
C SER A 179 -10.84 -8.49 9.07
N ARG A 180 -9.72 -8.06 8.49
CA ARG A 180 -8.58 -7.49 9.24
C ARG A 180 -8.82 -6.04 9.65
N LEU A 181 -9.81 -5.38 9.08
CA LEU A 181 -10.10 -3.98 9.37
C LEU A 181 -11.01 -3.86 10.60
N THR A 182 -10.64 -2.98 11.50
CA THR A 182 -11.46 -2.57 12.63
C THR A 182 -12.19 -1.26 12.37
N TRP A 183 -11.68 -0.49 11.40
CA TRP A 183 -12.20 0.81 11.03
C TRP A 183 -11.74 1.16 9.61
N ALA A 184 -12.57 1.90 8.91
CA ALA A 184 -12.21 2.56 7.66
C ALA A 184 -12.89 3.93 7.58
N GLY A 185 -12.24 4.88 6.91
CA GLY A 185 -12.76 6.23 6.78
C GLY A 185 -12.31 6.92 5.50
N LEU A 186 -13.08 7.91 5.10
CA LEU A 186 -12.76 8.83 4.02
C LEU A 186 -12.52 10.22 4.60
N GLY A 187 -11.73 11.02 3.91
CA GLY A 187 -11.51 12.41 4.27
C GLY A 187 -12.79 13.25 4.14
N LYS A 188 -12.78 14.42 4.79
CA LYS A 188 -13.86 15.40 4.63
C LYS A 188 -13.97 15.80 3.15
N ASN A 189 -15.22 15.84 2.65
CA ASN A 189 -15.51 16.14 1.25
C ASN A 189 -14.81 15.17 0.27
N SER A 190 -14.67 13.90 0.65
CA SER A 190 -14.07 12.91 -0.22
C SER A 190 -14.80 12.80 -1.56
N VAL A 191 -14.03 12.71 -2.62
CA VAL A 191 -14.52 12.43 -3.98
C VAL A 191 -14.64 10.93 -4.24
N LEU A 192 -14.11 10.09 -3.35
CA LEU A 192 -14.11 8.64 -3.52
C LEU A 192 -15.50 8.05 -3.40
N ASN A 193 -15.76 7.03 -4.20
CA ASN A 193 -17.05 6.37 -4.32
C ASN A 193 -16.90 4.86 -4.15
N PHE A 194 -18.01 4.14 -4.14
CA PHE A 194 -18.08 2.70 -3.90
C PHE A 194 -18.63 1.95 -5.10
N GLN A 195 -18.30 0.66 -5.19
CA GLN A 195 -18.83 -0.25 -6.21
C GLN A 195 -18.53 0.24 -7.63
N MET A 196 -17.24 0.29 -7.94
CA MET A 196 -16.77 0.74 -9.26
C MET A 196 -17.57 0.09 -10.40
N PRO A 197 -18.23 0.88 -11.24
CA PRO A 197 -19.07 0.37 -12.34
C PRO A 197 -18.26 -0.12 -13.54
N ASP A 198 -16.97 0.12 -13.56
CA ASP A 198 -16.10 -0.10 -14.69
C ASP A 198 -15.94 -1.60 -15.02
N SER A 199 -15.98 -1.93 -16.30
CA SER A 199 -15.71 -3.29 -16.82
C SER A 199 -14.26 -3.76 -16.59
N ARG A 200 -13.35 -2.85 -16.22
CA ARG A 200 -11.96 -3.16 -15.89
C ARG A 200 -11.78 -3.82 -14.52
N VAL A 201 -12.83 -3.88 -13.71
CA VAL A 201 -12.79 -4.60 -12.43
C VAL A 201 -12.47 -6.08 -12.69
N PRO A 202 -11.42 -6.64 -12.07
CA PRO A 202 -11.09 -8.05 -12.23
C PRO A 202 -12.26 -8.95 -11.85
N SER A 203 -12.41 -10.08 -12.57
CA SER A 203 -13.54 -10.99 -12.37
C SER A 203 -13.58 -11.63 -10.99
N ASP A 204 -12.42 -11.78 -10.33
CA ASP A 204 -12.27 -12.31 -8.98
C ASP A 204 -12.34 -11.23 -7.88
N SER A 205 -12.52 -9.97 -8.27
CA SER A 205 -12.69 -8.85 -7.33
C SER A 205 -14.11 -8.75 -6.81
N LYS A 206 -14.22 -8.38 -5.55
CA LYS A 206 -15.50 -8.12 -4.90
C LYS A 206 -15.83 -6.64 -5.02
N LYS A 207 -16.68 -6.27 -5.97
CA LYS A 207 -17.08 -4.86 -6.20
C LYS A 207 -17.51 -4.13 -4.92
N ALA A 208 -18.17 -4.84 -4.00
CA ALA A 208 -18.59 -4.29 -2.71
C ALA A 208 -17.44 -3.88 -1.78
N ASP A 209 -16.24 -4.37 -2.03
CA ASP A 209 -15.04 -4.08 -1.26
C ASP A 209 -14.09 -3.09 -1.95
N ILE A 210 -14.55 -2.47 -3.04
CA ILE A 210 -13.80 -1.48 -3.82
C ILE A 210 -14.21 -0.06 -3.43
N VAL A 211 -13.20 0.78 -3.23
CA VAL A 211 -13.30 2.24 -3.17
C VAL A 211 -12.55 2.81 -4.38
N TYR A 212 -13.15 3.73 -5.09
CA TYR A 212 -12.57 4.26 -6.33
C TYR A 212 -12.74 5.76 -6.48
N CYS A 213 -11.91 6.36 -7.31
CA CYS A 213 -12.06 7.74 -7.74
C CYS A 213 -12.82 7.79 -9.08
N PRO A 214 -13.90 8.57 -9.19
CA PRO A 214 -14.63 8.74 -10.44
C PRO A 214 -13.75 9.34 -11.55
N LYS A 215 -14.12 9.08 -12.80
CA LYS A 215 -13.45 9.66 -13.97
C LYS A 215 -13.50 11.18 -13.93
N GLY A 216 -12.34 11.80 -14.12
CA GLY A 216 -12.23 13.26 -14.20
C GLY A 216 -11.97 13.95 -12.86
N ASP A 217 -11.96 13.20 -11.76
CA ASP A 217 -11.56 13.72 -10.45
C ASP A 217 -10.10 13.35 -10.20
N ASP A 218 -9.20 14.32 -10.34
CA ASP A 218 -7.77 14.13 -10.11
C ASP A 218 -7.30 14.94 -8.91
N ALA A 219 -6.44 14.35 -8.10
CA ALA A 219 -5.78 15.08 -7.03
C ALA A 219 -4.87 16.16 -7.64
N PRO A 220 -4.94 17.41 -7.15
CA PRO A 220 -4.02 18.43 -7.61
C PRO A 220 -2.58 18.06 -7.29
N ASP A 221 -1.68 18.30 -8.22
CA ASP A 221 -0.23 18.10 -8.00
C ASP A 221 0.23 18.82 -6.73
N GLY A 222 0.94 18.09 -5.87
CA GLY A 222 1.42 18.62 -4.60
C GLY A 222 0.34 18.93 -3.58
N ALA A 223 -0.86 18.36 -3.72
CA ALA A 223 -1.96 18.54 -2.77
C ALA A 223 -1.55 18.14 -1.35
N THR A 224 -1.93 18.97 -0.38
CA THR A 224 -1.70 18.77 1.06
C THR A 224 -2.97 18.98 1.85
N GLY A 225 -2.96 18.62 3.13
CA GLY A 225 -4.05 18.87 4.06
C GLY A 225 -5.38 18.25 3.60
N ASP A 226 -6.45 19.05 3.68
CA ASP A 226 -7.80 18.58 3.35
C ASP A 226 -7.97 18.21 1.88
N LYS A 227 -7.25 18.85 0.96
CA LYS A 227 -7.26 18.51 -0.46
C LYS A 227 -6.71 17.11 -0.70
N ALA A 228 -5.56 16.76 -0.13
CA ALA A 228 -4.99 15.42 -0.24
C ALA A 228 -5.92 14.37 0.38
N ARG A 229 -6.57 14.68 1.51
CA ARG A 229 -7.50 13.78 2.20
C ARG A 229 -8.76 13.44 1.40
N GLN A 230 -9.16 14.29 0.46
CA GLN A 230 -10.30 14.01 -0.42
C GLN A 230 -10.06 12.79 -1.34
N TYR A 231 -8.79 12.47 -1.59
CA TYR A 231 -8.33 11.38 -2.44
C TYR A 231 -7.67 10.26 -1.63
N ALA A 232 -8.03 10.11 -0.36
CA ALA A 232 -7.40 9.15 0.53
C ALA A 232 -8.41 8.21 1.19
N LEU A 233 -8.00 6.96 1.35
CA LEU A 233 -8.69 5.94 2.13
C LEU A 233 -7.86 5.63 3.38
N PHE A 234 -8.48 5.83 4.54
CA PHE A 234 -7.86 5.57 5.84
C PHE A 234 -8.35 4.23 6.36
N LEU A 235 -7.41 3.38 6.75
CA LEU A 235 -7.70 2.04 7.28
C LEU A 235 -7.07 1.86 8.65
N ARG A 236 -7.75 1.10 9.52
CA ARG A 236 -7.17 0.57 10.76
C ARG A 236 -7.32 -0.93 10.79
N THR A 237 -6.27 -1.59 11.20
CA THR A 237 -6.17 -3.03 11.22
C THR A 237 -5.95 -3.56 12.62
N LYS A 238 -6.46 -4.77 12.84
CA LYS A 238 -6.10 -5.62 13.95
C LYS A 238 -5.48 -6.89 13.40
N LEU A 239 -4.20 -7.05 13.64
CA LEU A 239 -3.43 -8.21 13.21
C LEU A 239 -3.05 -9.06 14.42
N THR A 240 -3.02 -10.36 14.23
CA THR A 240 -2.73 -11.35 15.28
C THR A 240 -1.66 -12.32 14.80
N SER A 241 -1.20 -13.21 15.66
CA SER A 241 -0.18 -14.21 15.32
C SER A 241 -0.58 -15.10 14.12
N THR A 242 -1.86 -15.38 13.96
CA THR A 242 -2.40 -16.21 12.86
C THR A 242 -2.93 -15.40 11.68
N ASN A 243 -3.15 -14.10 11.88
CA ASN A 243 -3.77 -13.21 10.92
C ASN A 243 -2.98 -11.89 10.85
N ASN A 244 -1.72 -11.98 10.45
CA ASN A 244 -0.76 -10.88 10.44
C ASN A 244 -0.58 -10.20 9.08
N GLU A 245 -1.52 -10.41 8.18
CA GLU A 245 -1.46 -9.90 6.81
C GLU A 245 -2.64 -8.99 6.48
N LEU A 246 -2.38 -7.94 5.68
CA LEU A 246 -3.38 -7.13 4.99
C LEU A 246 -3.13 -7.21 3.49
N LYS A 247 -4.18 -7.52 2.71
CA LYS A 247 -4.12 -7.66 1.24
C LYS A 247 -4.89 -6.54 0.55
N ILE A 248 -4.20 -5.85 -0.35
CA ILE A 248 -4.71 -4.70 -1.12
C ILE A 248 -4.52 -4.98 -2.62
N ARG A 249 -5.53 -4.67 -3.39
CA ARG A 249 -5.45 -4.66 -4.85
C ARG A 249 -5.73 -3.28 -5.37
#